data_208593277e0d36abb37a9933dffe2763
#
_entry.id   208593277e0d36abb37a9933dffe2763
#
_cell.length_a   1.000
_cell.length_b   1.000
_cell.length_c   1.000
_cell.angle_alpha   90.00
_cell.angle_beta   90.00
_cell.angle_gamma   90.00
#
_symmetry.space_group_name_H-M   'P 1'
#
loop_
_entity.id
_entity.type
_entity.pdbx_description
1 polymer ?
#
loop_
_entity_poly.entity_id
_entity_poly.type
_entity_poly.pdbx_seq_one_letter_code
_entity_poly.pdbx_strand_id
1 'polypeptide(L)'
;MYDVVIIGAGVSGSACARELSRYKLSICVVEKEEDVCCGTSKANSAIVHSGIDCKPGTLMAEMNVRGNELMEPLSKELDFEFRRNGSLIVCFSEEDRPKLEALYEQGIVNKIPDIRILDAREVHEMEPNLSEEVVAAIYCPTGGIVCPFGLNIALAENAATNGVESVSYTHLTLPT
;
A
#
# COMPACT_ATOMS: atom_id res chain seq x y z
N MET A 1 29.52 3.20 15.37
CA MET A 1 29.56 3.19 13.89
C MET A 1 28.43 2.26 13.45
N TYR A 2 27.62 2.65 12.47
CA TYR A 2 26.52 1.84 11.98
C TYR A 2 26.93 1.11 10.70
N ASP A 3 26.42 -0.11 10.52
CA ASP A 3 26.56 -0.87 9.28
C ASP A 3 25.61 -0.32 8.21
N VAL A 4 24.41 0.15 8.64
CA VAL A 4 23.38 0.72 7.77
C VAL A 4 22.82 1.99 8.38
N VAL A 5 22.68 3.04 7.56
CA VAL A 5 21.94 4.27 7.89
C VAL A 5 20.80 4.42 6.89
N ILE A 6 19.58 4.51 7.41
CA ILE A 6 18.36 4.72 6.62
C ILE A 6 17.94 6.17 6.77
N ILE A 7 17.74 6.87 5.65
CA ILE A 7 17.36 8.28 5.63
C ILE A 7 15.85 8.39 5.40
N GLY A 8 15.15 8.88 6.42
CA GLY A 8 13.70 9.06 6.43
C GLY A 8 12.96 7.94 7.15
N ALA A 9 12.08 8.32 8.09
CA ALA A 9 11.22 7.43 8.88
C ALA A 9 9.76 7.40 8.38
N GLY A 10 9.55 7.57 7.08
CA GLY A 10 8.29 7.24 6.41
C GLY A 10 8.12 5.72 6.29
N VAL A 11 6.97 5.28 5.76
CA VAL A 11 6.63 3.86 5.67
C VAL A 11 7.71 3.00 5.00
N SER A 12 8.37 3.50 3.97
CA SER A 12 9.45 2.76 3.28
C SER A 12 10.68 2.59 4.14
N GLY A 13 11.13 3.64 4.82
CA GLY A 13 12.30 3.58 5.73
C GLY A 13 12.02 2.71 6.95
N SER A 14 10.85 2.85 7.56
CA SER A 14 10.43 2.04 8.70
C SER A 14 10.29 0.55 8.33
N ALA A 15 9.74 0.24 7.16
CA ALA A 15 9.66 -1.14 6.66
C ALA A 15 11.06 -1.73 6.39
N CYS A 16 11.96 -0.95 5.77
CA CYS A 16 13.34 -1.35 5.54
C CYS A 16 14.08 -1.61 6.86
N ALA A 17 13.94 -0.71 7.82
CA ALA A 17 14.53 -0.85 9.14
C ALA A 17 14.07 -2.13 9.84
N ARG A 18 12.74 -2.39 9.83
CA ARG A 18 12.17 -3.60 10.39
C ARG A 18 12.72 -4.87 9.73
N GLU A 19 12.77 -4.94 8.40
CA GLU A 19 13.27 -6.13 7.73
C GLU A 19 14.78 -6.35 7.97
N LEU A 20 15.56 -5.28 8.00
CA LEU A 20 16.99 -5.36 8.29
C LEU A 20 17.29 -5.70 9.76
N SER A 21 16.41 -5.37 10.70
CA SER A 21 16.57 -5.71 12.11
C SER A 21 16.58 -7.22 12.41
N ARG A 22 16.21 -8.04 11.42
CA ARG A 22 16.32 -9.51 11.50
C ARG A 22 17.76 -10.02 11.39
N TYR A 23 18.69 -9.15 11.03
CA TYR A 23 20.10 -9.48 10.82
C TYR A 23 20.95 -8.89 11.94
N LYS A 24 22.15 -9.44 12.12
CA LYS A 24 23.13 -8.91 13.10
C LYS A 24 23.82 -7.67 12.52
N LEU A 25 23.08 -6.60 12.40
CA LEU A 25 23.53 -5.30 11.88
C LEU A 25 23.27 -4.21 12.91
N SER A 26 24.19 -3.24 12.96
CA SER A 26 23.98 -1.98 13.68
C SER A 26 23.28 -1.01 12.73
N ILE A 27 22.03 -0.67 12.99
CA ILE A 27 21.16 0.09 12.09
C ILE A 27 20.72 1.37 12.77
N CYS A 28 20.76 2.49 12.03
CA CYS A 28 20.24 3.77 12.44
C CYS A 28 19.27 4.31 11.40
N VAL A 29 18.11 4.78 11.86
CA VAL A 29 17.16 5.57 11.05
C VAL A 29 17.33 7.03 11.44
N VAL A 30 17.56 7.90 10.47
CA VAL A 30 17.63 9.35 10.67
C VAL A 30 16.46 10.05 10.01
N GLU A 31 15.74 10.87 10.77
CA GLU A 31 14.57 11.60 10.33
C GLU A 31 14.77 13.11 10.56
N LYS A 32 14.35 13.93 9.61
CA LYS A 32 14.45 15.40 9.73
C LYS A 32 13.35 16.01 10.57
N GLU A 33 12.19 15.38 10.60
CA GLU A 33 11.03 15.82 11.35
C GLU A 33 11.11 15.35 12.83
N GLU A 34 10.15 15.77 13.61
CA GLU A 34 10.08 15.45 15.05
C GLU A 34 9.67 14.00 15.33
N ASP A 35 9.01 13.36 14.38
CA ASP A 35 8.47 12.01 14.55
C ASP A 35 8.45 11.24 13.22
N VAL A 36 8.18 9.95 13.30
CA VAL A 36 7.93 9.10 12.13
C VAL A 36 6.64 9.51 11.41
N CYS A 37 6.46 9.09 10.17
CA CYS A 37 5.22 9.34 9.42
C CYS A 37 4.89 10.82 9.15
N CYS A 38 5.81 11.75 9.31
CA CYS A 38 5.53 13.18 9.16
C CYS A 38 5.47 13.69 7.71
N GLY A 39 5.85 12.87 6.73
CA GLY A 39 5.82 13.20 5.30
C GLY A 39 4.62 12.64 4.55
N THR A 40 4.85 12.17 3.33
CA THR A 40 3.83 11.60 2.43
C THR A 40 3.10 10.40 3.03
N SER A 41 3.74 9.66 3.93
CA SER A 41 3.14 8.48 4.57
C SER A 41 1.88 8.79 5.38
N LYS A 42 1.69 10.03 5.86
CA LYS A 42 0.46 10.49 6.53
C LYS A 42 -0.55 11.16 5.59
N ALA A 43 -0.11 11.59 4.42
CA ALA A 43 -0.86 12.43 3.48
C ALA A 43 -1.20 11.66 2.20
N ASN A 44 -2.02 10.63 2.32
CA ASN A 44 -2.45 9.77 1.23
C ASN A 44 -3.90 9.28 1.45
N SER A 45 -4.44 8.55 0.49
CA SER A 45 -5.83 8.05 0.54
C SER A 45 -6.01 6.77 1.38
N ALA A 46 -4.95 6.25 1.98
CA ALA A 46 -4.98 5.03 2.80
C ALA A 46 -5.40 3.75 2.05
N ILE A 47 -5.40 3.78 0.73
CA ILE A 47 -5.82 2.64 -0.11
C ILE A 47 -4.65 1.67 -0.28
N VAL A 48 -4.91 0.40 -0.01
CA VAL A 48 -4.05 -0.72 -0.39
C VAL A 48 -4.54 -1.23 -1.74
N HIS A 49 -3.87 -0.79 -2.80
CA HIS A 49 -4.24 -1.11 -4.17
C HIS A 49 -4.03 -2.60 -4.49
N SER A 50 -4.88 -3.13 -5.38
CA SER A 50 -4.77 -4.51 -5.87
C SER A 50 -3.68 -4.73 -6.91
N GLY A 51 -3.16 -3.66 -7.53
CA GLY A 51 -2.19 -3.71 -8.63
C GLY A 51 -2.80 -3.58 -10.04
N ILE A 52 -4.10 -3.30 -10.14
CA ILE A 52 -4.80 -3.25 -11.43
C ILE A 52 -4.32 -2.11 -12.32
N ASP A 53 -3.98 -0.95 -11.73
CA ASP A 53 -3.53 0.25 -12.46
C ASP A 53 -2.08 0.17 -12.94
N CYS A 54 -1.36 -0.86 -12.50
CA CYS A 54 0.07 -1.00 -12.79
C CYS A 54 0.29 -1.66 -14.15
N LYS A 55 1.16 -1.06 -14.98
CA LYS A 55 1.51 -1.66 -16.28
C LYS A 55 2.15 -3.05 -16.08
N PRO A 56 1.63 -4.09 -16.74
CA PRO A 56 2.15 -5.44 -16.63
C PRO A 56 3.64 -5.55 -16.98
N GLY A 57 4.32 -6.46 -16.28
CA GLY A 57 5.75 -6.71 -16.48
C GLY A 57 6.67 -5.63 -15.91
N THR A 58 6.15 -4.68 -15.15
CA THR A 58 6.95 -3.68 -14.42
C THR A 58 7.17 -4.10 -12.97
N LEU A 59 8.29 -3.66 -12.38
CA LEU A 59 8.55 -3.84 -10.95
C LEU A 59 7.43 -3.24 -10.08
N MET A 60 6.81 -2.14 -10.52
CA MET A 60 5.67 -1.54 -9.84
C MET A 60 4.50 -2.52 -9.73
N ALA A 61 4.14 -3.23 -10.81
CA ALA A 61 3.07 -4.22 -10.79
C ALA A 61 3.38 -5.37 -9.83
N GLU A 62 4.60 -5.91 -9.91
CA GLU A 62 5.07 -6.99 -9.06
C GLU A 62 5.05 -6.60 -7.58
N MET A 63 5.63 -5.44 -7.24
CA MET A 63 5.72 -4.97 -5.85
C MET A 63 4.35 -4.56 -5.29
N ASN A 64 3.45 -4.04 -6.12
CA ASN A 64 2.09 -3.68 -5.69
C ASN A 64 1.30 -4.94 -5.29
N VAL A 65 1.26 -5.96 -6.13
CA VAL A 65 0.59 -7.24 -5.82
C VAL A 65 1.23 -7.88 -4.60
N ARG A 66 2.56 -7.94 -4.56
CA ARG A 66 3.28 -8.53 -3.42
C ARG A 66 3.04 -7.77 -2.11
N GLY A 67 3.06 -6.44 -2.14
CA GLY A 67 2.75 -5.59 -0.98
C GLY A 67 1.33 -5.79 -0.47
N ASN A 68 0.36 -5.93 -1.39
CA ASN A 68 -1.03 -6.23 -1.05
C ASN A 68 -1.17 -7.58 -0.32
N GLU A 69 -0.50 -8.64 -0.81
CA GLU A 69 -0.49 -9.95 -0.17
C GLU A 69 0.08 -9.92 1.26
N LEU A 70 1.11 -9.10 1.47
CA LEU A 70 1.79 -8.99 2.77
C LEU A 70 1.01 -8.17 3.80
N MET A 71 0.05 -7.35 3.38
CA MET A 71 -0.61 -6.38 4.26
C MET A 71 -1.40 -7.05 5.39
N GLU A 72 -2.18 -8.08 5.08
CA GLU A 72 -3.01 -8.74 6.09
C GLU A 72 -2.19 -9.54 7.14
N PRO A 73 -1.23 -10.39 6.76
CA PRO A 73 -0.38 -11.02 7.76
C PRO A 73 0.43 -10.01 8.58
N LEU A 74 0.91 -8.92 7.95
CA LEU A 74 1.64 -7.87 8.63
C LEU A 74 0.77 -7.11 9.64
N SER A 75 -0.49 -6.82 9.31
CA SER A 75 -1.42 -6.15 10.21
C SER A 75 -1.72 -6.97 11.46
N LYS A 76 -1.80 -8.30 11.31
CA LYS A 76 -1.99 -9.23 12.44
C LYS A 76 -0.73 -9.37 13.30
N GLU A 77 0.45 -9.37 12.67
CA GLU A 77 1.74 -9.47 13.37
C GLU A 77 2.07 -8.22 14.18
N LEU A 78 1.75 -7.03 13.64
CA LEU A 78 2.12 -5.74 14.21
C LEU A 78 0.96 -4.98 14.85
N ASP A 79 -0.25 -5.55 14.84
CA ASP A 79 -1.46 -5.03 15.48
C ASP A 79 -1.84 -3.61 15.01
N PHE A 80 -1.83 -3.37 13.69
CA PHE A 80 -2.37 -2.13 13.11
C PHE A 80 -3.67 -2.38 12.33
N GLU A 81 -4.50 -1.34 12.21
CA GLU A 81 -5.80 -1.45 11.56
C GLU A 81 -5.65 -1.60 10.03
N PHE A 82 -6.14 -2.71 9.50
CA PHE A 82 -6.28 -2.99 8.07
C PHE A 82 -7.62 -3.67 7.79
N ARG A 83 -8.30 -3.26 6.72
CA ARG A 83 -9.55 -3.87 6.28
C ARG A 83 -9.47 -4.19 4.79
N ARG A 84 -9.73 -5.46 4.47
CA ARG A 84 -9.86 -5.92 3.09
C ARG A 84 -11.32 -5.81 2.67
N ASN A 85 -11.73 -4.62 2.25
CA ASN A 85 -13.11 -4.31 1.86
C ASN A 85 -13.35 -4.38 0.35
N GLY A 86 -12.32 -4.70 -0.44
CA GLY A 86 -12.37 -4.68 -1.90
C GLY A 86 -12.36 -3.26 -2.48
N SER A 87 -12.36 -3.20 -3.80
CA SER A 87 -12.53 -1.96 -4.54
C SER A 87 -13.33 -2.18 -5.82
N LEU A 88 -14.11 -1.15 -6.21
CA LEU A 88 -14.88 -1.10 -7.45
C LEU A 88 -14.28 -0.04 -8.36
N ILE A 89 -14.05 -0.40 -9.62
CA ILE A 89 -13.69 0.54 -10.68
C ILE A 89 -14.90 0.62 -11.59
N VAL A 90 -15.65 1.71 -11.50
CA VAL A 90 -16.95 1.85 -12.12
C VAL A 90 -16.86 2.39 -13.54
N CYS A 91 -17.78 1.93 -14.41
CA CYS A 91 -17.98 2.38 -15.78
C CYS A 91 -19.38 2.99 -15.90
N PHE A 92 -19.47 4.22 -16.44
CA PHE A 92 -20.72 4.97 -16.53
C PHE A 92 -21.33 4.97 -17.94
N SER A 93 -20.67 4.38 -18.95
CA SER A 93 -21.19 4.32 -20.31
C SER A 93 -20.76 3.04 -21.01
N GLU A 94 -21.60 2.57 -21.94
CA GLU A 94 -21.23 1.44 -22.82
C GLU A 94 -20.07 1.79 -23.76
N GLU A 95 -19.85 3.06 -24.05
CA GLU A 95 -18.72 3.54 -24.87
C GLU A 95 -17.37 3.33 -24.15
N ASP A 96 -17.36 3.36 -22.80
CA ASP A 96 -16.17 3.16 -21.99
C ASP A 96 -15.94 1.68 -21.60
N ARG A 97 -16.91 0.81 -21.86
CA ARG A 97 -16.80 -0.63 -21.57
C ARG A 97 -15.54 -1.29 -22.14
N PRO A 98 -15.08 -1.00 -23.39
CA PRO A 98 -13.83 -1.55 -23.90
C PRO A 98 -12.59 -1.14 -23.08
N LYS A 99 -12.59 0.04 -22.46
CA LYS A 99 -11.51 0.49 -21.56
C LYS A 99 -11.53 -0.30 -20.25
N LEU A 100 -12.73 -0.55 -19.70
CA LEU A 100 -12.91 -1.38 -18.52
C LEU A 100 -12.42 -2.81 -18.78
N GLU A 101 -12.78 -3.41 -19.92
CA GLU A 101 -12.35 -4.75 -20.30
C GLU A 101 -10.83 -4.84 -20.49
N ALA A 102 -10.21 -3.84 -21.12
CA ALA A 102 -8.75 -3.77 -21.24
C ALA A 102 -8.05 -3.68 -19.89
N LEU A 103 -8.63 -2.94 -18.93
CA LEU A 103 -8.12 -2.85 -17.58
C LEU A 103 -8.30 -4.17 -16.81
N TYR A 104 -9.42 -4.86 -17.02
CA TYR A 104 -9.64 -6.20 -16.47
C TYR A 104 -8.59 -7.20 -16.96
N GLU A 105 -8.32 -7.25 -18.28
CA GLU A 105 -7.27 -8.10 -18.85
C GLU A 105 -5.88 -7.76 -18.28
N GLN A 106 -5.60 -6.46 -18.07
CA GLN A 106 -4.39 -6.03 -17.37
C GLN A 106 -4.32 -6.62 -15.96
N GLY A 107 -5.42 -6.61 -15.22
CA GLY A 107 -5.51 -7.20 -13.88
C GLY A 107 -5.25 -8.71 -13.89
N ILE A 108 -5.76 -9.44 -14.89
CA ILE A 108 -5.47 -10.88 -15.07
C ILE A 108 -3.98 -11.11 -15.32
N VAL A 109 -3.34 -10.31 -16.19
CA VAL A 109 -1.90 -10.40 -16.47
C VAL A 109 -1.08 -10.11 -15.20
N ASN A 110 -1.51 -9.16 -14.39
CA ASN A 110 -0.89 -8.83 -13.10
C ASN A 110 -1.19 -9.88 -12.00
N LYS A 111 -1.97 -10.90 -12.30
CA LYS A 111 -2.32 -12.02 -11.39
C LYS A 111 -3.08 -11.57 -10.15
N ILE A 112 -3.97 -10.59 -10.29
CA ILE A 112 -4.83 -10.17 -9.19
C ILE A 112 -5.86 -11.28 -8.90
N PRO A 113 -5.90 -11.81 -7.66
CA PRO A 113 -6.82 -12.89 -7.34
C PRO A 113 -8.29 -12.47 -7.43
N ASP A 114 -9.13 -13.38 -7.95
CA ASP A 114 -10.59 -13.29 -7.92
C ASP A 114 -11.19 -11.99 -8.50
N ILE A 115 -10.42 -11.29 -9.35
CA ILE A 115 -10.89 -10.12 -10.09
C ILE A 115 -12.04 -10.52 -11.03
N ARG A 116 -13.10 -9.72 -11.11
CA ARG A 116 -14.23 -9.98 -11.98
C ARG A 116 -14.92 -8.71 -12.45
N ILE A 117 -15.59 -8.79 -13.61
CA ILE A 117 -16.49 -7.74 -14.09
C ILE A 117 -17.88 -8.02 -13.52
N LEU A 118 -18.49 -6.99 -12.95
CA LEU A 118 -19.86 -6.98 -12.44
C LEU A 118 -20.76 -6.22 -13.42
N ASP A 119 -21.99 -6.67 -13.57
CA ASP A 119 -23.03 -5.89 -14.24
C ASP A 119 -23.62 -4.81 -13.29
N ALA A 120 -24.45 -3.92 -13.84
CA ALA A 120 -25.04 -2.80 -13.07
C ALA A 120 -25.84 -3.30 -11.85
N ARG A 121 -26.54 -4.42 -11.97
CA ARG A 121 -27.32 -4.98 -10.87
C ARG A 121 -26.42 -5.48 -9.73
N GLU A 122 -25.41 -6.27 -10.06
CA GLU A 122 -24.42 -6.77 -9.09
C GLU A 122 -23.71 -5.63 -8.37
N VAL A 123 -23.36 -4.55 -9.10
CA VAL A 123 -22.75 -3.34 -8.53
C VAL A 123 -23.65 -2.69 -7.49
N HIS A 124 -24.95 -2.48 -7.81
CA HIS A 124 -25.90 -1.86 -6.88
C HIS A 124 -26.28 -2.76 -5.71
N GLU A 125 -26.21 -4.10 -5.87
CA GLU A 125 -26.36 -5.04 -4.76
C GLU A 125 -25.20 -4.92 -3.76
N MET A 126 -23.97 -4.62 -4.24
CA MET A 126 -22.80 -4.41 -3.39
C MET A 126 -22.72 -3.00 -2.78
N GLU A 127 -23.02 -1.98 -3.57
CA GLU A 127 -22.93 -0.58 -3.18
C GLU A 127 -24.18 0.20 -3.66
N PRO A 128 -25.26 0.17 -2.86
CA PRO A 128 -26.55 0.75 -3.24
C PRO A 128 -26.54 2.28 -3.42
N ASN A 129 -25.50 2.98 -2.92
CA ASN A 129 -25.41 4.42 -3.01
C ASN A 129 -24.68 4.93 -4.26
N LEU A 130 -24.25 4.03 -5.15
CA LEU A 130 -23.69 4.44 -6.43
C LEU A 130 -24.76 5.01 -7.36
N SER A 131 -24.33 5.87 -8.29
CA SER A 131 -25.21 6.43 -9.33
C SER A 131 -25.85 5.31 -10.16
N GLU A 132 -27.13 5.49 -10.50
CA GLU A 132 -27.86 4.59 -11.40
C GLU A 132 -27.31 4.58 -12.85
N GLU A 133 -26.44 5.54 -13.19
CA GLU A 133 -25.74 5.59 -14.48
C GLU A 133 -24.61 4.56 -14.61
N VAL A 134 -24.27 3.84 -13.54
CA VAL A 134 -23.24 2.79 -13.59
C VAL A 134 -23.76 1.61 -14.42
N VAL A 135 -23.03 1.28 -15.49
CA VAL A 135 -23.37 0.17 -16.40
C VAL A 135 -22.58 -1.11 -16.08
N ALA A 136 -21.40 -0.98 -15.51
CA ALA A 136 -20.56 -2.10 -15.10
C ALA A 136 -19.47 -1.64 -14.12
N ALA A 137 -18.80 -2.59 -13.46
CA ALA A 137 -17.60 -2.30 -12.69
C ALA A 137 -16.63 -3.49 -12.72
N ILE A 138 -15.33 -3.22 -12.49
CA ILE A 138 -14.38 -4.26 -12.07
C ILE A 138 -14.39 -4.32 -10.56
N TYR A 139 -14.59 -5.48 -10.01
CA TYR A 139 -14.41 -5.76 -8.59
C TYR A 139 -13.05 -6.41 -8.34
N CYS A 140 -12.25 -5.76 -7.50
CA CYS A 140 -10.96 -6.25 -7.03
C CYS A 140 -11.08 -6.60 -5.54
N PRO A 141 -11.33 -7.87 -5.17
CA PRO A 141 -11.56 -8.27 -3.78
C PRO A 141 -10.33 -8.08 -2.88
N THR A 142 -9.14 -8.03 -3.47
CA THR A 142 -7.89 -7.81 -2.72
C THR A 142 -7.62 -6.35 -2.35
N GLY A 143 -8.39 -5.40 -2.89
CA GLY A 143 -8.33 -4.01 -2.47
C GLY A 143 -8.65 -3.84 -0.98
N GLY A 144 -8.08 -2.84 -0.33
CA GLY A 144 -8.32 -2.60 1.09
C GLY A 144 -7.96 -1.20 1.54
N ILE A 145 -8.19 -0.93 2.80
CA ILE A 145 -7.80 0.32 3.46
C ILE A 145 -6.95 0.01 4.69
N VAL A 146 -6.00 0.88 4.97
CA VAL A 146 -5.07 0.76 6.10
C VAL A 146 -4.99 2.09 6.84
N CYS A 147 -4.84 2.07 8.17
CA CYS A 147 -4.42 3.29 8.86
C CYS A 147 -2.95 3.56 8.55
N PRO A 148 -2.60 4.59 7.75
CA PRO A 148 -1.21 4.84 7.35
C PRO A 148 -0.32 5.24 8.53
N PHE A 149 -0.87 5.89 9.53
CA PHE A 149 -0.18 6.18 10.79
C PHE A 149 0.13 4.89 11.55
N GLY A 150 -0.91 4.07 11.79
CA GLY A 150 -0.78 2.80 12.52
C GLY A 150 0.25 1.87 11.86
N LEU A 151 0.18 1.72 10.54
CA LEU A 151 1.16 0.94 9.77
C LEU A 151 2.60 1.47 9.97
N ASN A 152 2.82 2.77 9.79
CA ASN A 152 4.17 3.33 9.87
C ASN A 152 4.73 3.25 11.30
N ILE A 153 3.92 3.59 12.30
CA ILE A 153 4.30 3.55 13.72
C ILE A 153 4.65 2.12 14.11
N ALA A 154 3.78 1.15 13.81
CA ALA A 154 4.01 -0.25 14.14
C ALA A 154 5.29 -0.82 13.52
N LEU A 155 5.60 -0.43 12.27
CA LEU A 155 6.88 -0.80 11.63
C LEU A 155 8.09 -0.19 12.35
N ALA A 156 8.01 1.09 12.70
CA ALA A 156 9.10 1.80 13.38
C ALA A 156 9.32 1.27 14.81
N GLU A 157 8.26 1.06 15.57
CA GLU A 157 8.32 0.51 16.93
C GLU A 157 8.86 -0.93 16.94
N ASN A 158 8.44 -1.75 15.98
CA ASN A 158 8.98 -3.10 15.85
C ASN A 158 10.48 -3.07 15.51
N ALA A 159 10.91 -2.18 14.61
CA ALA A 159 12.33 -2.01 14.31
C ALA A 159 13.12 -1.58 15.57
N ALA A 160 12.62 -0.59 16.32
CA ALA A 160 13.24 -0.11 17.55
C ALA A 160 13.33 -1.20 18.62
N THR A 161 12.26 -1.98 18.82
CA THR A 161 12.23 -3.13 19.75
C THR A 161 13.28 -4.19 19.39
N ASN A 162 13.62 -4.30 18.09
CA ASN A 162 14.65 -5.21 17.60
C ASN A 162 16.04 -4.55 17.46
N GLY A 163 16.26 -3.40 18.12
CA GLY A 163 17.57 -2.79 18.28
C GLY A 163 17.98 -1.78 17.21
N VAL A 164 17.05 -1.35 16.35
CA VAL A 164 17.30 -0.23 15.45
C VAL A 164 17.27 1.08 16.23
N GLU A 165 18.29 1.90 16.09
CA GLU A 165 18.35 3.23 16.67
C GLU A 165 17.64 4.24 15.77
N SER A 166 16.82 5.12 16.35
CA SER A 166 16.12 6.17 15.62
C SER A 166 16.54 7.55 16.15
N VAL A 167 16.89 8.45 15.25
CA VAL A 167 17.33 9.82 15.56
C VAL A 167 16.48 10.80 14.77
N SER A 168 15.60 11.52 15.49
CA SER A 168 14.74 12.58 14.94
C SER A 168 15.48 13.93 14.90
N TYR A 169 14.90 14.92 14.23
CA TYR A 169 15.47 16.27 14.04
C TYR A 169 16.85 16.30 13.35
N THR A 170 17.15 15.30 12.53
CA THR A 170 18.45 15.21 11.85
C THR A 170 18.43 15.94 10.52
N HIS A 171 19.26 16.97 10.39
CA HIS A 171 19.46 17.71 9.15
C HIS A 171 20.74 17.22 8.45
N LEU A 172 20.56 16.52 7.32
CA LEU A 172 21.67 16.10 6.48
C LEU A 172 21.91 17.16 5.40
N THR A 173 23.11 17.72 5.38
CA THR A 173 23.60 18.56 4.28
C THR A 173 24.52 17.76 3.39
N LEU A 174 24.18 17.66 2.09
CA LEU A 174 25.13 17.11 1.12
C LEU A 174 26.25 18.14 0.88
N PRO A 175 27.50 17.70 0.77
CA PRO A 175 28.56 18.58 0.33
C PRO A 175 28.22 19.10 -1.08
N THR A 176 28.26 20.42 -1.25
CA THR A 176 28.08 21.12 -2.53
C THR A 176 29.32 20.98 -3.41
#